data_e01d22f242b6f0ac5ac151dd48239dcf
#
_entry.id   e01d22f242b6f0ac5ac151dd48239dcf
#
_cell.length_a   1.000
_cell.length_b   1.000
_cell.length_c   1.000
_cell.angle_alpha   90.00
_cell.angle_beta   90.00
_cell.angle_gamma   90.00
#
_symmetry.space_group_name_H-M   'P 1'
#
loop_
_entity.id
_entity.type
_entity.pdbx_description
1 polymer ?
#
loop_
_entity_poly.entity_id
_entity_poly.type
_entity_poly.pdbx_seq_one_letter_code
_entity_poly.pdbx_strand_id
1 'polypeptide(L)'
;RHTRMYYTRHKSYFNVSPNWGLMESNGLAHMGILFPEFKEAKDWQCEAMSRFEEQIRMQLCEEGMQVERASGYHLVCTFCFMQILDLALRNDVRVSDTYKRNAEKMIDFVLGIMKPHGVYPMLKDADESDVFGERASYGLWEDINNLNMLEDHNDLRWVLKAGSRLFDRPDMLWIATHGKQGEKPQLGSVAMPDSGFCTMRTGWDHDDLYCVYTCGKLGVMDQSCVHGNADALSVDVSGYGETLLIDPGRYLYEGPWRVWFKSTSAHNTITVDGHDSSELADEWMFNTKAESTLHAFSSTERFDYVDGSHDGFERLSDPVTHRRRIVLVKPTFWLVVDELTAGAQHQYDQYWHLGPQARVDQNKDMSVKAVYDNGAGILVKPLFTDDLALQQHVGGTDPIQGWVSYDYAVKVPAPTVQYTRTAKRSTTLATLLVPFKDEAPDVAVKAHSETQYEITCSDATFTILLGDGTLQTIGEFEFDGDMLCAEYDAEGNLVDCSAAKASLVKYKGQTLLDSTVRYKIDSSNKMQ
;
A
#
# COMPACT_ATOMS: atom_id res chain seq x y z
N ARG A 1 2.60 -8.19 -41.98
CA ARG A 1 2.69 -6.71 -42.08
C ARG A 1 2.70 -6.07 -40.68
N HIS A 2 1.81 -6.48 -39.79
CA HIS A 2 1.76 -5.97 -38.41
C HIS A 2 3.01 -6.33 -37.62
N THR A 3 3.46 -7.59 -37.65
CA THR A 3 4.67 -8.05 -36.96
C THR A 3 5.91 -7.26 -37.35
N ARG A 4 6.07 -6.94 -38.65
CA ARG A 4 7.17 -6.08 -39.12
C ARG A 4 7.06 -4.65 -38.60
N MET A 5 5.84 -4.13 -38.42
CA MET A 5 5.61 -2.80 -37.87
C MET A 5 6.04 -2.75 -36.38
N TYR A 6 5.73 -3.79 -35.59
CA TYR A 6 6.20 -3.91 -34.19
C TYR A 6 7.72 -4.05 -34.12
N TYR A 7 8.33 -4.80 -35.02
CA TYR A 7 9.78 -4.97 -35.10
C TYR A 7 10.52 -3.65 -35.34
N THR A 8 9.97 -2.72 -36.15
CA THR A 8 10.63 -1.46 -36.54
C THR A 8 10.30 -0.26 -35.65
N ARG A 9 9.16 -0.25 -34.98
CA ARG A 9 8.68 0.88 -34.15
C ARG A 9 9.34 1.01 -32.78
N HIS A 10 9.89 -0.03 -32.30
CA HIS A 10 10.17 -0.29 -30.91
C HIS A 10 11.13 0.68 -30.21
N LYS A 11 12.13 1.23 -30.86
CA LYS A 11 13.17 2.02 -30.18
C LYS A 11 12.69 3.35 -29.60
N SER A 12 11.56 3.88 -30.07
CA SER A 12 11.03 5.18 -29.64
C SER A 12 10.00 5.08 -28.49
N TYR A 13 9.31 3.95 -28.34
CA TYR A 13 8.28 3.77 -27.31
C TYR A 13 8.82 3.28 -25.95
N PHE A 14 9.92 2.57 -25.97
CA PHE A 14 10.49 1.92 -24.79
C PHE A 14 10.79 2.89 -23.63
N ASN A 15 11.22 4.12 -23.94
CA ASN A 15 11.53 5.15 -22.94
C ASN A 15 10.31 5.98 -22.52
N VAL A 16 9.18 5.88 -23.21
CA VAL A 16 8.01 6.74 -23.01
C VAL A 16 6.91 6.01 -22.22
N SER A 17 6.77 4.70 -22.43
CA SER A 17 5.76 3.89 -21.74
C SER A 17 6.27 2.45 -21.59
N PRO A 18 6.87 2.12 -20.44
CA PRO A 18 7.50 0.82 -20.20
C PRO A 18 6.58 -0.37 -20.44
N ASN A 19 5.31 -0.30 -19.98
CA ASN A 19 4.34 -1.37 -20.17
C ASN A 19 4.00 -1.61 -21.65
N TRP A 20 3.86 -0.56 -22.47
CA TRP A 20 3.55 -0.70 -23.90
C TRP A 20 4.68 -1.39 -24.68
N GLY A 21 5.94 -1.00 -24.43
CA GLY A 21 7.09 -1.64 -25.03
C GLY A 21 7.19 -3.13 -24.66
N LEU A 22 6.79 -3.47 -23.45
CA LEU A 22 6.75 -4.85 -22.97
C LEU A 22 5.64 -5.65 -23.67
N MET A 23 4.43 -5.10 -23.78
CA MET A 23 3.30 -5.75 -24.45
C MET A 23 3.58 -5.97 -25.96
N GLU A 24 4.20 -4.99 -26.64
CA GLU A 24 4.64 -5.15 -28.03
C GLU A 24 5.68 -6.28 -28.17
N SER A 25 6.64 -6.34 -27.25
CA SER A 25 7.67 -7.38 -27.21
C SER A 25 7.07 -8.76 -26.93
N ASN A 26 6.02 -8.82 -26.10
CA ASN A 26 5.28 -10.03 -25.80
C ASN A 26 4.64 -10.62 -27.09
N GLY A 27 3.92 -9.80 -27.85
CA GLY A 27 3.36 -10.22 -29.13
C GLY A 27 4.43 -10.72 -30.12
N LEU A 28 5.57 -10.03 -30.17
CA LEU A 28 6.69 -10.43 -31.05
C LEU A 28 7.30 -11.77 -30.62
N ALA A 29 7.47 -12.02 -29.32
CA ALA A 29 7.98 -13.29 -28.78
C ALA A 29 7.06 -14.46 -29.12
N HIS A 30 5.74 -14.29 -28.95
CA HIS A 30 4.77 -15.32 -29.31
C HIS A 30 4.83 -15.67 -30.80
N MET A 31 4.91 -14.68 -31.67
CA MET A 31 5.04 -14.91 -33.12
C MET A 31 6.33 -15.63 -33.47
N GLY A 32 7.45 -15.29 -32.83
CA GLY A 32 8.75 -15.88 -33.12
C GLY A 32 8.95 -17.29 -32.56
N ILE A 33 8.29 -17.61 -31.44
CA ILE A 33 8.45 -18.90 -30.76
C ILE A 33 7.41 -19.92 -31.25
N LEU A 34 6.13 -19.51 -31.35
CA LEU A 34 5.02 -20.46 -31.66
C LEU A 34 4.82 -20.73 -33.15
N PHE A 35 5.38 -19.88 -34.03
CA PHE A 35 5.20 -20.00 -35.49
C PHE A 35 6.55 -20.08 -36.21
N PRO A 36 7.37 -21.14 -35.95
CA PRO A 36 8.71 -21.28 -36.50
C PRO A 36 8.76 -21.45 -38.03
N GLU A 37 7.61 -21.71 -38.65
CA GLU A 37 7.47 -21.83 -40.10
C GLU A 37 7.59 -20.50 -40.86
N PHE A 38 7.48 -19.35 -40.20
CA PHE A 38 7.73 -18.06 -40.84
C PHE A 38 9.24 -17.82 -41.05
N LYS A 39 9.61 -17.24 -42.19
CA LYS A 39 11.02 -16.99 -42.54
C LYS A 39 11.73 -16.13 -41.52
N GLU A 40 11.02 -15.15 -40.95
CA GLU A 40 11.52 -14.19 -39.99
C GLU A 40 11.34 -14.64 -38.53
N ALA A 41 10.76 -15.80 -38.27
CA ALA A 41 10.42 -16.23 -36.92
C ALA A 41 11.63 -16.22 -35.97
N LYS A 42 12.79 -16.69 -36.45
CA LYS A 42 14.02 -16.69 -35.65
C LYS A 42 14.51 -15.27 -35.31
N ASP A 43 14.39 -14.34 -36.23
CA ASP A 43 14.78 -12.94 -36.02
C ASP A 43 13.84 -12.28 -35.00
N TRP A 44 12.51 -12.55 -35.10
CA TRP A 44 11.53 -12.07 -34.14
C TRP A 44 11.77 -12.61 -32.75
N GLN A 45 12.05 -13.91 -32.62
CA GLN A 45 12.39 -14.57 -31.37
C GLN A 45 13.65 -13.90 -30.74
N CYS A 46 14.73 -13.78 -31.52
CA CYS A 46 15.97 -13.22 -31.01
C CYS A 46 15.80 -11.76 -30.55
N GLU A 47 15.10 -10.94 -31.35
CA GLU A 47 14.83 -9.54 -31.01
C GLU A 47 13.95 -9.44 -29.76
N ALA A 48 12.84 -10.18 -29.68
CA ALA A 48 11.94 -10.16 -28.55
C ALA A 48 12.64 -10.58 -27.24
N MET A 49 13.40 -11.68 -27.29
CA MET A 49 14.14 -12.17 -26.11
C MET A 49 15.21 -11.16 -25.66
N SER A 50 15.89 -10.51 -26.61
CA SER A 50 16.84 -9.43 -26.28
C SER A 50 16.16 -8.25 -25.56
N ARG A 51 14.96 -7.86 -26.03
CA ARG A 51 14.15 -6.81 -25.41
C ARG A 51 13.70 -7.20 -24.01
N PHE A 52 13.21 -8.42 -23.81
CA PHE A 52 12.79 -8.91 -22.51
C PHE A 52 13.95 -8.96 -21.51
N GLU A 53 15.14 -9.41 -21.93
CA GLU A 53 16.36 -9.40 -21.10
C GLU A 53 16.81 -7.98 -20.70
N GLU A 54 16.61 -7.00 -21.56
CA GLU A 54 16.90 -5.59 -21.25
C GLU A 54 15.82 -5.00 -20.32
N GLN A 55 14.55 -5.17 -20.68
CA GLN A 55 13.41 -4.58 -19.95
C GLN A 55 13.31 -5.05 -18.51
N ILE A 56 13.53 -6.34 -18.25
CA ILE A 56 13.45 -6.87 -16.89
C ILE A 56 14.54 -6.33 -15.94
N ARG A 57 15.64 -5.78 -16.50
CA ARG A 57 16.68 -5.10 -15.72
C ARG A 57 16.38 -3.64 -15.46
N MET A 58 15.64 -3.00 -16.38
CA MET A 58 15.39 -1.56 -16.36
C MET A 58 14.06 -1.18 -15.69
N GLN A 59 13.11 -2.11 -15.66
CA GLN A 59 11.75 -1.82 -15.23
C GLN A 59 11.43 -2.24 -13.79
N LEU A 60 12.43 -2.56 -12.97
CA LEU A 60 12.20 -3.01 -11.60
C LEU A 60 12.85 -2.09 -10.57
N CYS A 61 12.10 -1.80 -9.53
CA CYS A 61 12.58 -1.32 -8.25
C CYS A 61 13.38 -2.43 -7.52
N GLU A 62 14.11 -2.08 -6.48
CA GLU A 62 14.96 -3.07 -5.79
C GLU A 62 14.15 -4.23 -5.20
N GLU A 63 12.94 -3.98 -4.68
CA GLU A 63 12.07 -5.01 -4.11
C GLU A 63 11.20 -5.74 -5.15
N GLY A 64 11.37 -5.43 -6.44
CA GLY A 64 10.71 -6.14 -7.54
C GLY A 64 9.48 -5.45 -8.12
N MET A 65 9.03 -4.33 -7.57
CA MET A 65 7.93 -3.58 -8.16
C MET A 65 8.32 -2.99 -9.51
N GLN A 66 7.37 -2.98 -10.44
CA GLN A 66 7.55 -2.33 -11.74
C GLN A 66 7.61 -0.79 -11.57
N VAL A 67 8.48 -0.13 -12.34
CA VAL A 67 8.86 1.29 -12.16
C VAL A 67 7.72 2.32 -12.28
N GLU A 68 6.58 1.97 -12.87
CA GLU A 68 5.41 2.85 -12.92
C GLU A 68 4.69 2.95 -11.57
N ARG A 69 5.00 2.05 -10.63
CA ARG A 69 4.58 2.06 -9.23
C ARG A 69 3.07 2.09 -9.00
N ALA A 70 2.30 1.59 -9.95
CA ALA A 70 0.88 1.31 -9.82
C ALA A 70 0.65 -0.19 -9.73
N SER A 71 -0.14 -0.65 -8.76
CA SER A 71 -0.32 -2.09 -8.51
C SER A 71 -0.93 -2.82 -9.72
N GLY A 72 -1.88 -2.21 -10.42
CA GLY A 72 -2.45 -2.77 -11.66
C GLY A 72 -1.42 -2.94 -12.77
N TYR A 73 -0.59 -1.92 -13.03
CA TYR A 73 0.46 -1.99 -14.07
C TYR A 73 1.60 -2.92 -13.69
N HIS A 74 1.88 -3.07 -12.40
CA HIS A 74 2.80 -4.09 -11.92
C HIS A 74 2.34 -5.49 -12.33
N LEU A 75 1.04 -5.81 -12.14
CA LEU A 75 0.47 -7.11 -12.55
C LEU A 75 0.52 -7.33 -14.07
N VAL A 76 0.20 -6.30 -14.88
CA VAL A 76 0.32 -6.36 -16.35
C VAL A 76 1.73 -6.76 -16.77
N CYS A 77 2.75 -6.09 -16.21
CA CYS A 77 4.13 -6.36 -16.56
C CYS A 77 4.61 -7.71 -16.02
N THR A 78 4.24 -8.06 -14.78
CA THR A 78 4.52 -9.37 -14.17
C THR A 78 3.97 -10.48 -15.03
N PHE A 79 2.71 -10.36 -15.48
CA PHE A 79 2.09 -11.31 -16.39
C PHE A 79 2.92 -11.50 -17.67
N CYS A 80 3.30 -10.42 -18.36
CA CYS A 80 4.10 -10.50 -19.58
C CYS A 80 5.45 -11.19 -19.35
N PHE A 81 6.17 -10.84 -18.29
CA PHE A 81 7.47 -11.47 -17.99
C PHE A 81 7.33 -12.94 -17.64
N MET A 82 6.35 -13.32 -16.82
CA MET A 82 6.09 -14.73 -16.46
C MET A 82 5.64 -15.54 -17.65
N GLN A 83 4.76 -15.01 -18.49
CA GLN A 83 4.25 -15.67 -19.68
C GLN A 83 5.40 -16.02 -20.64
N ILE A 84 6.32 -15.07 -20.87
CA ILE A 84 7.47 -15.32 -21.74
C ILE A 84 8.47 -16.27 -21.09
N LEU A 85 8.65 -16.24 -19.77
CA LEU A 85 9.47 -17.22 -19.07
C LEU A 85 8.91 -18.66 -19.27
N ASP A 86 7.62 -18.86 -19.03
CA ASP A 86 6.97 -20.17 -19.21
C ASP A 86 7.04 -20.63 -20.67
N LEU A 87 6.74 -19.73 -21.62
CA LEU A 87 6.81 -20.01 -23.04
C LEU A 87 8.23 -20.43 -23.48
N ALA A 88 9.24 -19.71 -23.02
CA ALA A 88 10.64 -19.99 -23.31
C ALA A 88 11.08 -21.35 -22.75
N LEU A 89 10.72 -21.66 -21.49
CA LEU A 89 11.04 -22.94 -20.86
C LEU A 89 10.39 -24.13 -21.59
N ARG A 90 9.14 -23.99 -22.05
CA ARG A 90 8.42 -25.05 -22.79
C ARG A 90 8.94 -25.26 -24.21
N ASN A 91 9.67 -24.31 -24.78
CA ASN A 91 10.16 -24.35 -26.16
C ASN A 91 11.69 -24.38 -26.25
N ASP A 92 12.39 -24.72 -25.16
CA ASP A 92 13.86 -24.76 -25.09
C ASP A 92 14.55 -23.46 -25.53
N VAL A 93 13.86 -22.32 -25.33
CA VAL A 93 14.44 -20.99 -25.58
C VAL A 93 15.18 -20.53 -24.33
N ARG A 94 16.44 -20.15 -24.51
CA ARG A 94 17.30 -19.74 -23.42
C ARG A 94 16.85 -18.40 -22.82
N VAL A 95 16.73 -18.34 -21.50
CA VAL A 95 16.60 -17.12 -20.66
C VAL A 95 17.74 -17.07 -19.65
N SER A 96 18.18 -15.87 -19.29
CA SER A 96 19.26 -15.70 -18.32
C SER A 96 18.78 -15.97 -16.88
N ASP A 97 19.72 -16.32 -15.98
CA ASP A 97 19.41 -16.46 -14.57
C ASP A 97 19.01 -15.09 -13.93
N THR A 98 19.50 -13.98 -14.49
CA THR A 98 19.07 -12.64 -14.09
C THR A 98 17.60 -12.42 -14.42
N TYR A 99 17.15 -12.85 -15.60
CA TYR A 99 15.75 -12.77 -15.96
C TYR A 99 14.86 -13.54 -14.96
N LYS A 100 15.25 -14.81 -14.67
CA LYS A 100 14.48 -15.66 -13.74
C LYS A 100 14.39 -15.04 -12.35
N ARG A 101 15.53 -14.60 -11.79
CA ARG A 101 15.55 -13.93 -10.47
C ARG A 101 14.70 -12.68 -10.43
N ASN A 102 14.74 -11.86 -11.46
CA ASN A 102 13.97 -10.63 -11.51
C ASN A 102 12.47 -10.89 -11.70
N ALA A 103 12.09 -11.90 -12.50
CA ALA A 103 10.70 -12.34 -12.61
C ALA A 103 10.17 -12.91 -11.28
N GLU A 104 10.99 -13.65 -10.52
CA GLU A 104 10.65 -14.11 -9.18
C GLU A 104 10.46 -12.92 -8.21
N LYS A 105 11.36 -11.93 -8.22
CA LYS A 105 11.23 -10.71 -7.39
C LYS A 105 9.92 -9.96 -7.66
N MET A 106 9.42 -9.93 -8.89
CA MET A 106 8.14 -9.29 -9.18
C MET A 106 7.00 -9.97 -8.44
N ILE A 107 7.04 -11.29 -8.32
CA ILE A 107 6.02 -12.03 -7.59
C ILE A 107 6.24 -11.95 -6.08
N ASP A 108 7.49 -11.87 -5.62
CA ASP A 108 7.80 -11.58 -4.22
C ASP A 108 7.18 -10.24 -3.79
N PHE A 109 7.22 -9.23 -4.66
CA PHE A 109 6.53 -7.97 -4.40
C PHE A 109 5.01 -8.15 -4.31
N VAL A 110 4.39 -8.94 -5.22
CA VAL A 110 2.95 -9.27 -5.13
C VAL A 110 2.63 -9.93 -3.80
N LEU A 111 3.43 -10.92 -3.37
CA LEU A 111 3.29 -11.57 -2.07
C LEU A 111 3.44 -10.53 -0.93
N GLY A 112 4.42 -9.64 -1.02
CA GLY A 112 4.71 -8.61 -0.02
C GLY A 112 3.53 -7.69 0.28
N ILE A 113 2.78 -7.27 -0.76
CA ILE A 113 1.64 -6.35 -0.61
C ILE A 113 0.27 -7.04 -0.63
N MET A 114 0.20 -8.36 -0.79
CA MET A 114 -1.08 -9.11 -0.78
C MET A 114 -1.73 -9.03 0.60
N LYS A 115 -3.05 -8.79 0.64
CA LYS A 115 -3.85 -8.85 1.86
C LYS A 115 -3.98 -10.31 2.35
N PRO A 116 -4.13 -10.58 3.66
CA PRO A 116 -4.24 -11.93 4.19
C PRO A 116 -5.39 -12.75 3.58
N HIS A 117 -6.52 -12.13 3.28
CA HIS A 117 -7.66 -12.78 2.64
C HIS A 117 -7.52 -12.95 1.12
N GLY A 118 -6.33 -12.66 0.55
CA GLY A 118 -6.01 -12.95 -0.85
C GLY A 118 -6.37 -11.85 -1.84
N VAL A 119 -6.87 -10.71 -1.39
CA VAL A 119 -7.15 -9.55 -2.23
C VAL A 119 -5.88 -8.72 -2.42
N TYR A 120 -5.69 -8.19 -3.61
CA TYR A 120 -4.58 -7.32 -3.97
C TYR A 120 -5.00 -5.85 -3.83
N PRO A 121 -4.23 -4.99 -3.16
CA PRO A 121 -4.64 -3.60 -2.95
C PRO A 121 -4.61 -2.80 -4.25
N MET A 122 -5.64 -1.96 -4.45
CA MET A 122 -5.79 -1.09 -5.63
C MET A 122 -4.97 0.19 -5.50
N LEU A 123 -3.65 0.10 -5.45
CA LEU A 123 -2.78 1.26 -5.24
C LEU A 123 -2.51 2.00 -6.54
N LYS A 124 -2.80 3.32 -6.56
CA LYS A 124 -2.63 4.23 -7.70
C LYS A 124 -3.54 3.84 -8.88
N ASP A 125 -3.03 3.87 -10.13
CA ASP A 125 -3.82 3.43 -11.29
C ASP A 125 -4.01 1.91 -11.27
N ALA A 126 -4.96 1.47 -10.47
CA ALA A 126 -5.37 0.09 -10.37
C ALA A 126 -6.90 0.00 -10.28
N ASP A 127 -7.41 -1.14 -10.61
CA ASP A 127 -8.75 -1.61 -10.32
C ASP A 127 -8.65 -3.13 -10.07
N GLU A 128 -9.75 -3.73 -9.72
CA GLU A 128 -9.81 -5.18 -9.53
C GLU A 128 -10.10 -5.91 -10.84
N SER A 129 -10.35 -5.18 -11.93
CA SER A 129 -10.61 -5.80 -13.22
C SER A 129 -9.35 -6.45 -13.79
N ASP A 130 -9.56 -7.52 -14.53
CA ASP A 130 -8.52 -8.09 -15.37
C ASP A 130 -8.15 -7.09 -16.47
N VAL A 131 -6.94 -6.53 -16.38
CA VAL A 131 -6.42 -5.52 -17.32
C VAL A 131 -6.44 -6.03 -18.78
N PHE A 132 -6.56 -7.33 -18.99
CA PHE A 132 -6.61 -7.96 -20.31
C PHE A 132 -8.00 -8.42 -20.74
N GLY A 133 -9.04 -8.13 -19.94
CA GLY A 133 -10.44 -8.28 -20.32
C GLY A 133 -11.02 -9.68 -20.31
N GLU A 134 -10.23 -10.74 -20.29
CA GLU A 134 -10.70 -12.13 -20.14
C GLU A 134 -9.57 -13.04 -19.66
N ARG A 135 -9.58 -13.42 -18.40
CA ARG A 135 -8.65 -14.43 -17.81
C ARG A 135 -8.64 -15.75 -18.58
N ALA A 136 -9.73 -16.08 -19.23
CA ALA A 136 -9.90 -17.30 -20.03
C ALA A 136 -9.18 -17.29 -21.38
N SER A 137 -8.78 -16.12 -21.91
CA SER A 137 -8.20 -16.02 -23.26
C SER A 137 -6.71 -16.35 -23.34
N TYR A 138 -6.03 -16.47 -22.21
CA TYR A 138 -4.57 -16.65 -22.17
C TYR A 138 -4.13 -18.11 -21.98
N GLY A 139 -4.80 -19.07 -22.55
CA GLY A 139 -4.60 -20.54 -22.55
C GLY A 139 -3.20 -21.15 -22.42
N LEU A 140 -2.21 -20.39 -21.96
CA LEU A 140 -0.84 -20.85 -21.71
C LEU A 140 -0.65 -21.52 -20.35
N TRP A 141 -1.65 -21.44 -19.47
CA TRP A 141 -1.60 -22.03 -18.15
C TRP A 141 -2.56 -23.23 -18.13
N GLU A 142 -2.06 -24.44 -18.01
CA GLU A 142 -2.90 -25.66 -17.94
C GLU A 142 -3.98 -25.58 -16.85
N ASP A 143 -3.74 -24.78 -15.83
CA ASP A 143 -4.64 -24.56 -14.71
C ASP A 143 -5.67 -23.45 -14.94
N ILE A 144 -5.56 -22.65 -15.99
CA ILE A 144 -6.57 -21.63 -16.31
C ILE A 144 -7.92 -22.27 -16.61
N ASN A 145 -7.93 -23.48 -17.18
CA ASN A 145 -9.16 -24.24 -17.39
C ASN A 145 -9.77 -24.84 -16.10
N ASN A 146 -9.04 -24.83 -14.99
CA ASN A 146 -9.51 -25.19 -13.64
C ASN A 146 -9.91 -23.95 -12.80
N LEU A 147 -10.10 -22.80 -13.44
CA LEU A 147 -10.53 -21.54 -12.85
C LEU A 147 -11.97 -21.56 -12.30
N ASN A 148 -12.64 -22.70 -12.24
CA ASN A 148 -13.80 -22.88 -11.34
C ASN A 148 -13.47 -22.61 -9.86
N MET A 149 -12.21 -22.21 -9.56
CA MET A 149 -11.78 -21.73 -8.25
C MET A 149 -11.88 -20.22 -8.08
N LEU A 150 -12.11 -19.47 -9.16
CA LEU A 150 -12.21 -18.02 -9.11
C LEU A 150 -13.68 -17.64 -9.33
N GLU A 151 -14.49 -17.82 -8.29
CA GLU A 151 -15.84 -17.25 -8.22
C GLU A 151 -15.78 -15.72 -8.16
N ASP A 152 -14.62 -15.16 -7.79
CA ASP A 152 -14.34 -13.73 -7.70
C ASP A 152 -13.36 -13.30 -8.81
N HIS A 153 -13.79 -12.36 -9.66
CA HIS A 153 -12.98 -11.78 -10.75
C HIS A 153 -11.74 -11.03 -10.24
N ASN A 154 -11.69 -10.72 -8.97
CA ASN A 154 -10.69 -9.88 -8.30
C ASN A 154 -9.61 -10.69 -7.59
N ASP A 155 -9.72 -12.01 -7.63
CA ASP A 155 -8.76 -12.88 -6.97
C ASP A 155 -7.48 -13.04 -7.79
N LEU A 156 -6.51 -12.19 -7.53
CA LEU A 156 -5.20 -12.20 -8.21
C LEU A 156 -4.24 -13.27 -7.70
N ARG A 157 -4.68 -14.20 -6.84
CA ARG A 157 -3.85 -15.32 -6.37
C ARG A 157 -3.37 -16.24 -7.49
N TRP A 158 -3.98 -16.16 -8.68
CA TRP A 158 -3.48 -16.89 -9.85
C TRP A 158 -2.01 -16.56 -10.17
N VAL A 159 -1.56 -15.32 -9.91
CA VAL A 159 -0.16 -14.92 -10.09
C VAL A 159 0.74 -15.71 -9.15
N LEU A 160 0.34 -15.86 -7.89
CA LEU A 160 1.07 -16.63 -6.89
C LEU A 160 1.06 -18.14 -7.23
N LYS A 161 -0.04 -18.68 -7.75
CA LYS A 161 -0.11 -20.06 -8.21
C LYS A 161 0.86 -20.33 -9.36
N ALA A 162 0.93 -19.42 -10.33
CA ALA A 162 1.88 -19.49 -11.42
C ALA A 162 3.33 -19.36 -10.92
N GLY A 163 3.58 -18.42 -10.00
CA GLY A 163 4.88 -18.24 -9.35
C GLY A 163 5.33 -19.49 -8.59
N SER A 164 4.43 -20.11 -7.83
CA SER A 164 4.76 -21.34 -7.08
C SER A 164 5.27 -22.45 -7.99
N ARG A 165 4.69 -22.60 -9.18
CA ARG A 165 5.09 -23.61 -10.17
C ARG A 165 6.40 -23.24 -10.88
N LEU A 166 6.59 -21.97 -11.26
CA LEU A 166 7.77 -21.54 -12.02
C LEU A 166 9.03 -21.49 -11.16
N PHE A 167 8.89 -21.25 -9.87
CA PHE A 167 10.01 -21.00 -8.95
C PHE A 167 10.08 -21.98 -7.77
N ASP A 168 9.21 -23.02 -7.76
CA ASP A 168 9.15 -24.02 -6.69
C ASP A 168 8.95 -23.39 -5.29
N ARG A 169 7.95 -22.49 -5.19
CA ARG A 169 7.66 -21.66 -4.01
C ARG A 169 6.41 -22.19 -3.26
N PRO A 170 6.61 -22.97 -2.19
CA PRO A 170 5.48 -23.51 -1.40
C PRO A 170 4.69 -22.45 -0.64
N ASP A 171 5.30 -21.34 -0.27
CA ASP A 171 4.65 -20.20 0.36
C ASP A 171 3.63 -19.50 -0.58
N MET A 172 4.00 -19.30 -1.84
CA MET A 172 3.09 -18.78 -2.86
C MET A 172 1.91 -19.75 -3.12
N LEU A 173 2.19 -21.07 -3.10
CA LEU A 173 1.14 -22.08 -3.25
C LEU A 173 0.15 -22.06 -2.08
N TRP A 174 0.64 -21.80 -0.86
CA TRP A 174 -0.21 -21.73 0.31
C TRP A 174 -1.26 -20.60 0.17
N ILE A 175 -0.83 -19.38 -0.19
CA ILE A 175 -1.75 -18.26 -0.42
C ILE A 175 -2.70 -18.59 -1.58
N ALA A 176 -2.16 -19.08 -2.72
CA ALA A 176 -2.97 -19.39 -3.90
C ALA A 176 -4.05 -20.44 -3.65
N THR A 177 -3.89 -21.29 -2.65
CA THR A 177 -4.82 -22.39 -2.32
C THR A 177 -5.57 -22.19 -1.00
N HIS A 178 -5.58 -20.98 -0.42
CA HIS A 178 -6.17 -20.69 0.89
C HIS A 178 -5.69 -21.65 1.99
N GLY A 179 -4.41 -21.86 2.08
CA GLY A 179 -3.78 -22.72 3.08
C GLY A 179 -3.97 -24.23 2.88
N LYS A 180 -4.57 -24.66 1.77
CA LYS A 180 -4.82 -26.10 1.52
C LYS A 180 -3.59 -26.86 1.08
N GLN A 181 -2.62 -26.21 0.45
CA GLN A 181 -1.38 -26.78 -0.05
C GLN A 181 -0.21 -25.81 0.18
N GLY A 182 1.01 -26.34 0.18
CA GLY A 182 2.20 -25.52 0.39
C GLY A 182 2.51 -25.28 1.87
N GLU A 183 3.23 -24.21 2.15
CA GLU A 183 3.70 -23.81 3.49
C GLU A 183 3.31 -22.37 3.78
N LYS A 184 2.81 -22.11 4.99
CA LYS A 184 2.41 -20.75 5.40
C LYS A 184 3.60 -19.79 5.26
N PRO A 185 3.44 -18.62 4.59
CA PRO A 185 4.52 -17.66 4.45
C PRO A 185 5.08 -17.23 5.79
N GLN A 186 6.41 -17.12 5.87
CA GLN A 186 7.12 -16.57 7.03
C GLN A 186 7.32 -15.05 6.92
N LEU A 187 6.93 -14.45 5.78
CA LEU A 187 7.01 -13.02 5.58
C LEU A 187 6.05 -12.30 6.51
N GLY A 188 6.58 -11.47 7.41
CA GLY A 188 5.82 -10.58 8.28
C GLY A 188 5.56 -9.21 7.63
N SER A 189 5.51 -8.20 8.48
CA SER A 189 5.48 -6.80 8.06
C SER A 189 6.79 -6.41 7.39
N VAL A 190 6.73 -5.64 6.29
CA VAL A 190 7.92 -5.33 5.48
C VAL A 190 7.90 -3.89 4.96
N ALA A 191 9.07 -3.26 4.95
CA ALA A 191 9.30 -2.00 4.22
C ALA A 191 9.93 -2.28 2.86
N MET A 192 9.40 -1.63 1.84
CA MET A 192 9.85 -1.67 0.45
C MET A 192 10.11 -0.23 -0.02
N PRO A 193 11.18 0.42 0.48
CA PRO A 193 11.38 1.86 0.34
C PRO A 193 11.61 2.31 -1.10
N ASP A 194 12.30 1.53 -1.94
CA ASP A 194 12.49 1.89 -3.35
C ASP A 194 11.18 1.74 -4.14
N SER A 195 10.33 0.80 -3.77
CA SER A 195 8.99 0.64 -4.33
C SER A 195 7.99 1.68 -3.81
N GLY A 196 8.24 2.23 -2.62
CA GLY A 196 7.46 3.28 -1.99
C GLY A 196 6.30 2.77 -1.12
N PHE A 197 6.39 1.55 -0.58
CA PHE A 197 5.35 0.94 0.24
C PHE A 197 5.91 0.30 1.50
N CYS A 198 5.10 0.31 2.55
CA CYS A 198 5.33 -0.51 3.73
C CYS A 198 4.07 -1.30 4.03
N THR A 199 4.21 -2.56 4.44
CA THR A 199 3.07 -3.36 4.92
C THR A 199 3.25 -3.71 6.38
N MET A 200 2.16 -3.61 7.11
CA MET A 200 2.03 -4.03 8.52
C MET A 200 1.00 -5.14 8.58
N ARG A 201 1.30 -6.25 9.25
CA ARG A 201 0.39 -7.38 9.35
C ARG A 201 0.55 -8.17 10.65
N THR A 202 -0.52 -8.83 11.08
CA THR A 202 -0.47 -9.75 12.22
C THR A 202 -0.18 -11.19 11.80
N GLY A 203 -0.44 -11.52 10.54
CA GLY A 203 -0.20 -12.85 9.97
C GLY A 203 -0.77 -13.00 8.57
N TRP A 204 -1.05 -14.27 8.20
CA TRP A 204 -1.54 -14.67 6.89
C TRP A 204 -2.87 -15.44 6.95
N ASP A 205 -3.49 -15.56 8.12
CA ASP A 205 -4.82 -16.15 8.21
C ASP A 205 -5.86 -15.15 7.70
N HIS A 206 -6.99 -15.66 7.22
CA HIS A 206 -8.05 -14.85 6.60
C HIS A 206 -8.47 -13.63 7.42
N ASP A 207 -8.50 -13.78 8.74
CA ASP A 207 -8.97 -12.75 9.67
C ASP A 207 -7.85 -11.84 10.21
N ASP A 208 -6.58 -12.09 9.81
CA ASP A 208 -5.45 -11.28 10.25
C ASP A 208 -5.57 -9.82 9.79
N LEU A 209 -5.01 -8.93 10.60
CA LEU A 209 -4.99 -7.51 10.33
C LEU A 209 -3.88 -7.16 9.33
N TYR A 210 -4.17 -6.19 8.49
CA TYR A 210 -3.26 -5.72 7.45
C TYR A 210 -3.43 -4.22 7.20
N CYS A 211 -2.31 -3.55 6.95
CA CYS A 211 -2.29 -2.18 6.46
C CYS A 211 -1.15 -2.04 5.45
N VAL A 212 -1.40 -1.44 4.30
CA VAL A 212 -0.34 -0.93 3.42
C VAL A 212 -0.28 0.59 3.54
N TYR A 213 0.92 1.11 3.61
CA TYR A 213 1.25 2.53 3.73
C TYR A 213 2.05 2.99 2.52
N THR A 214 1.58 4.04 1.86
CA THR A 214 2.23 4.65 0.69
C THR A 214 3.22 5.72 1.14
N CYS A 215 4.53 5.47 0.95
CA CYS A 215 5.58 6.43 1.29
C CYS A 215 6.72 6.33 0.29
N GLY A 216 6.56 6.94 -0.87
CA GLY A 216 7.57 6.87 -1.93
C GLY A 216 7.25 7.78 -3.10
N LYS A 217 8.01 7.62 -4.16
CA LYS A 217 7.88 8.42 -5.38
C LYS A 217 6.59 8.10 -6.13
N LEU A 218 6.06 9.07 -6.86
CA LEU A 218 4.88 8.88 -7.72
C LEU A 218 5.12 7.88 -8.85
N GLY A 219 6.32 7.84 -9.41
CA GLY A 219 6.77 6.96 -10.48
C GLY A 219 8.16 7.38 -10.95
N VAL A 220 8.76 6.64 -11.89
CA VAL A 220 10.16 6.86 -12.30
C VAL A 220 10.33 7.89 -13.41
N MET A 221 9.30 8.15 -14.21
CA MET A 221 9.46 9.01 -15.38
C MET A 221 9.36 10.49 -15.00
N ASP A 222 10.41 11.26 -15.30
CA ASP A 222 10.63 12.63 -14.81
C ASP A 222 9.47 13.62 -15.05
N GLN A 223 8.65 13.41 -16.05
CA GLN A 223 7.56 14.32 -16.37
C GLN A 223 6.18 13.66 -16.46
N SER A 224 6.10 12.35 -16.61
CA SER A 224 4.84 11.65 -16.79
C SER A 224 4.65 10.55 -15.76
N CYS A 225 4.44 10.90 -14.50
CA CYS A 225 3.97 9.92 -13.51
C CYS A 225 2.51 9.54 -13.82
N VAL A 226 2.26 9.12 -15.07
CA VAL A 226 0.91 8.93 -15.63
C VAL A 226 0.00 8.05 -14.79
N HIS A 227 0.60 7.07 -14.09
CA HIS A 227 -0.11 6.11 -13.25
C HIS A 227 -0.02 6.41 -11.75
N GLY A 228 0.66 7.49 -11.35
CA GLY A 228 0.75 7.95 -9.97
C GLY A 228 -0.48 8.74 -9.55
N ASN A 229 -0.78 8.73 -8.25
CA ASN A 229 -1.82 9.53 -7.62
C ASN A 229 -1.20 10.47 -6.58
N ALA A 230 -1.90 11.54 -6.20
CA ALA A 230 -1.49 12.42 -5.12
C ALA A 230 -1.83 11.78 -3.74
N ASP A 231 -1.34 10.56 -3.51
CA ASP A 231 -1.65 9.64 -2.43
C ASP A 231 -0.54 9.54 -1.35
N ALA A 232 0.32 10.55 -1.26
CA ALA A 232 1.42 10.54 -0.29
C ALA A 232 0.91 10.29 1.13
N LEU A 233 1.53 9.32 1.82
CA LEU A 233 1.23 8.85 3.17
C LEU A 233 -0.19 8.25 3.34
N SER A 234 -0.85 7.84 2.25
CA SER A 234 -2.14 7.14 2.32
C SER A 234 -1.99 5.71 2.87
N VAL A 235 -3.10 5.15 3.35
CA VAL A 235 -3.21 3.78 3.83
C VAL A 235 -4.41 3.06 3.21
N ASP A 236 -4.27 1.72 3.03
CA ASP A 236 -5.38 0.79 2.83
C ASP A 236 -5.33 -0.24 3.98
N VAL A 237 -6.46 -0.50 4.62
CA VAL A 237 -6.53 -1.30 5.85
C VAL A 237 -7.51 -2.44 5.69
N SER A 238 -7.11 -3.63 6.12
CA SER A 238 -7.96 -4.84 6.09
C SER A 238 -7.92 -5.58 7.42
N GLY A 239 -8.97 -6.32 7.70
CA GLY A 239 -9.06 -7.22 8.85
C GLY A 239 -10.33 -8.04 8.79
N TYR A 240 -10.31 -9.23 9.37
CA TYR A 240 -11.45 -10.14 9.42
C TYR A 240 -12.05 -10.49 8.05
N GLY A 241 -11.17 -10.62 7.04
CA GLY A 241 -11.56 -10.96 5.68
C GLY A 241 -12.22 -9.84 4.89
N GLU A 242 -12.11 -8.58 5.35
CA GLU A 242 -12.72 -7.42 4.72
C GLU A 242 -11.69 -6.29 4.50
N THR A 243 -11.86 -5.50 3.45
CA THR A 243 -11.14 -4.23 3.28
C THR A 243 -11.91 -3.14 4.00
N LEU A 244 -11.36 -2.68 5.12
CA LEU A 244 -12.00 -1.76 6.06
C LEU A 244 -11.84 -0.29 5.65
N LEU A 245 -10.64 0.09 5.22
CA LEU A 245 -10.35 1.38 4.58
C LEU A 245 -9.75 1.10 3.21
N ILE A 246 -10.34 1.70 2.17
CA ILE A 246 -10.04 1.36 0.78
C ILE A 246 -9.30 2.48 0.06
N ASP A 247 -8.49 2.12 -0.93
CA ASP A 247 -8.09 3.03 -2.01
C ASP A 247 -9.22 3.10 -3.04
N PRO A 248 -9.53 4.27 -3.64
CA PRO A 248 -10.69 4.44 -4.51
C PRO A 248 -10.54 3.75 -5.88
N GLY A 249 -9.34 3.34 -6.27
CA GLY A 249 -9.06 2.80 -7.59
C GLY A 249 -8.94 3.88 -8.67
N ARG A 250 -9.17 3.53 -9.94
CA ARG A 250 -8.85 4.39 -11.09
C ARG A 250 -10.05 5.02 -11.81
N TYR A 251 -11.13 4.30 -12.05
CA TYR A 251 -12.35 4.58 -12.82
C TYR A 251 -12.13 4.81 -14.32
N LEU A 252 -11.66 6.00 -14.73
CA LEU A 252 -11.45 6.40 -16.13
C LEU A 252 -10.06 6.99 -16.36
N TYR A 253 -9.70 7.18 -17.62
CA TYR A 253 -8.46 7.86 -18.01
C TYR A 253 -8.65 9.30 -18.47
N GLU A 254 -9.89 9.82 -18.49
CA GLU A 254 -10.23 11.15 -18.99
C GLU A 254 -11.30 11.83 -18.15
N GLY A 255 -11.31 13.17 -18.19
CA GLY A 255 -12.31 14.03 -17.59
C GLY A 255 -12.20 14.23 -16.08
N PRO A 256 -13.15 14.98 -15.47
CA PRO A 256 -13.04 15.43 -14.08
C PRO A 256 -13.03 14.28 -13.07
N TRP A 257 -13.60 13.13 -13.40
CA TRP A 257 -13.54 11.93 -12.59
C TRP A 257 -12.13 11.38 -12.48
N ARG A 258 -11.40 11.37 -13.60
CA ARG A 258 -9.99 10.97 -13.59
C ARG A 258 -9.16 11.84 -12.66
N VAL A 259 -9.36 13.16 -12.72
CA VAL A 259 -8.69 14.13 -11.86
C VAL A 259 -9.00 13.85 -10.39
N TRP A 260 -10.29 13.61 -10.04
CA TRP A 260 -10.65 13.33 -8.65
C TRP A 260 -10.05 12.01 -8.16
N PHE A 261 -10.14 10.91 -8.91
CA PHE A 261 -9.57 9.62 -8.50
C PHE A 261 -8.05 9.65 -8.31
N LYS A 262 -7.37 10.67 -8.85
CA LYS A 262 -5.94 10.92 -8.62
C LYS A 262 -5.64 11.95 -7.53
N SER A 263 -6.64 12.68 -7.08
CA SER A 263 -6.46 13.77 -6.10
C SER A 263 -6.27 13.24 -4.69
N THR A 264 -5.62 14.03 -3.84
CA THR A 264 -5.37 13.67 -2.44
C THR A 264 -6.66 13.41 -1.66
N SER A 265 -7.74 14.13 -1.96
CA SER A 265 -9.03 13.98 -1.30
C SER A 265 -9.73 12.65 -1.59
N ALA A 266 -9.27 11.89 -2.58
CA ALA A 266 -9.77 10.55 -2.89
C ALA A 266 -9.08 9.44 -2.10
N HIS A 267 -8.01 9.74 -1.34
CA HIS A 267 -7.18 8.77 -0.63
C HIS A 267 -7.23 8.97 0.90
N ASN A 268 -6.77 7.99 1.66
CA ASN A 268 -6.77 8.02 3.14
C ASN A 268 -5.60 8.82 3.69
N THR A 269 -5.58 10.13 3.41
CA THR A 269 -4.53 11.07 3.78
C THR A 269 -5.10 12.48 4.01
N ILE A 270 -4.28 13.54 3.94
CA ILE A 270 -4.67 14.91 4.30
C ILE A 270 -4.50 15.85 3.11
N THR A 271 -5.48 16.75 2.88
CA THR A 271 -5.32 17.97 2.08
C THR A 271 -5.06 19.19 2.98
N VAL A 272 -4.39 20.19 2.44
CA VAL A 272 -4.13 21.47 3.12
C VAL A 272 -4.73 22.61 2.29
N ASP A 273 -5.66 23.37 2.86
CA ASP A 273 -6.41 24.43 2.17
C ASP A 273 -7.06 23.97 0.85
N GLY A 274 -7.48 22.71 0.80
CA GLY A 274 -8.04 22.08 -0.40
C GLY A 274 -7.01 21.76 -1.49
N HIS A 275 -5.71 21.90 -1.22
CA HIS A 275 -4.65 21.51 -2.15
C HIS A 275 -4.26 20.04 -2.01
N ASP A 276 -3.94 19.43 -3.16
CA ASP A 276 -3.37 18.09 -3.24
C ASP A 276 -1.89 18.07 -2.81
N SER A 277 -1.39 16.94 -2.33
CA SER A 277 0.04 16.74 -2.02
C SER A 277 0.91 16.89 -3.27
N SER A 278 0.41 16.46 -4.43
CA SER A 278 1.03 16.64 -5.74
C SER A 278 0.03 17.34 -6.66
N GLU A 279 0.43 18.44 -7.29
CA GLU A 279 -0.48 19.24 -8.10
C GLU A 279 -0.63 18.66 -9.50
N LEU A 280 -1.84 18.25 -9.88
CA LEU A 280 -2.17 17.79 -11.22
C LEU A 280 -2.17 18.95 -12.21
N ALA A 281 -1.52 18.79 -13.36
CA ALA A 281 -1.61 19.69 -14.50
C ALA A 281 -2.82 19.38 -15.38
N ASP A 282 -3.08 18.09 -15.57
CA ASP A 282 -4.21 17.51 -16.31
C ASP A 282 -4.43 16.06 -15.85
N GLU A 283 -5.20 15.28 -16.58
CA GLU A 283 -5.49 13.87 -16.26
C GLU A 283 -4.24 12.97 -16.24
N TRP A 284 -3.13 13.40 -16.86
CA TRP A 284 -1.94 12.58 -17.07
C TRP A 284 -0.67 13.12 -16.42
N MET A 285 -0.59 14.43 -16.24
CA MET A 285 0.62 15.12 -15.86
C MET A 285 0.49 15.78 -14.49
N PHE A 286 1.63 15.94 -13.81
CA PHE A 286 1.73 16.70 -12.58
C PHE A 286 2.61 17.95 -12.78
N ASN A 287 2.14 19.11 -12.32
CA ASN A 287 2.92 20.34 -12.21
C ASN A 287 3.99 20.23 -11.13
N THR A 288 3.59 19.66 -9.99
CA THR A 288 4.48 19.42 -8.84
C THR A 288 4.27 18.00 -8.32
N LYS A 289 5.31 17.44 -7.74
CA LYS A 289 5.30 16.09 -7.18
C LYS A 289 5.79 16.16 -5.74
N ALA A 290 5.04 15.54 -4.84
CA ALA A 290 5.51 15.34 -3.48
C ALA A 290 6.65 14.30 -3.48
N GLU A 291 7.75 14.64 -2.82
CA GLU A 291 8.81 13.67 -2.49
C GLU A 291 8.56 13.16 -1.06
N SER A 292 8.30 11.86 -0.95
CA SER A 292 8.11 11.22 0.34
C SER A 292 9.41 10.65 0.87
N THR A 293 9.60 10.74 2.18
CA THR A 293 10.75 10.19 2.90
C THR A 293 10.28 9.23 3.98
N LEU A 294 10.72 7.97 3.90
CA LEU A 294 10.54 6.98 4.96
C LEU A 294 11.64 7.19 6.01
N HIS A 295 11.27 7.64 7.20
CA HIS A 295 12.20 7.91 8.30
C HIS A 295 12.50 6.66 9.13
N ALA A 296 11.46 5.84 9.36
CA ALA A 296 11.56 4.65 10.18
C ALA A 296 10.57 3.57 9.75
N PHE A 297 11.00 2.33 9.92
CA PHE A 297 10.14 1.15 9.96
C PHE A 297 10.70 0.17 10.99
N SER A 298 9.84 -0.35 11.85
CA SER A 298 10.20 -1.39 12.83
C SER A 298 9.05 -2.37 12.97
N SER A 299 9.35 -3.66 13.04
CA SER A 299 8.35 -4.70 13.24
C SER A 299 8.83 -5.67 14.31
N THR A 300 7.93 -6.01 15.24
CA THR A 300 8.09 -7.01 16.28
C THR A 300 6.86 -7.91 16.35
N GLU A 301 6.86 -8.88 17.22
CA GLU A 301 5.67 -9.70 17.48
C GLU A 301 4.52 -8.89 18.09
N ARG A 302 4.82 -7.77 18.78
CA ARG A 302 3.84 -6.97 19.53
C ARG A 302 3.39 -5.71 18.81
N PHE A 303 4.25 -5.11 18.00
CA PHE A 303 3.91 -3.90 17.28
C PHE A 303 4.62 -3.80 15.92
N ASP A 304 4.03 -2.98 15.03
CA ASP A 304 4.73 -2.37 13.90
C ASP A 304 4.72 -0.86 14.07
N TYR A 305 5.78 -0.22 13.63
CA TYR A 305 5.92 1.23 13.59
C TYR A 305 6.41 1.68 12.23
N VAL A 306 5.77 2.68 11.66
CA VAL A 306 6.21 3.36 10.45
C VAL A 306 6.12 4.86 10.61
N ASP A 307 7.09 5.56 10.04
CA ASP A 307 7.24 7.01 10.10
C ASP A 307 7.67 7.52 8.73
N GLY A 308 6.88 8.40 8.16
CA GLY A 308 7.16 9.03 6.88
C GLY A 308 6.67 10.47 6.81
N SER A 309 7.28 11.24 5.94
CA SER A 309 6.85 12.62 5.63
C SER A 309 6.89 12.87 4.13
N HIS A 310 6.27 13.96 3.69
CA HIS A 310 6.43 14.48 2.35
C HIS A 310 6.50 16.00 2.34
N ASP A 311 7.10 16.56 1.28
CA ASP A 311 7.31 17.99 1.07
C ASP A 311 6.23 18.66 0.18
N GLY A 312 5.22 17.90 -0.22
CA GLY A 312 4.25 18.34 -1.24
C GLY A 312 3.55 19.66 -0.94
N PHE A 313 3.34 20.01 0.32
CA PHE A 313 2.73 21.28 0.72
C PHE A 313 3.74 22.39 1.04
N GLU A 314 5.05 22.13 0.93
CA GLU A 314 6.06 23.17 1.09
C GLU A 314 6.02 24.23 -0.02
N ARG A 315 5.36 23.92 -1.16
CA ARG A 315 5.11 24.85 -2.26
C ARG A 315 4.08 25.96 -1.95
N LEU A 316 3.29 25.81 -0.88
CA LEU A 316 2.30 26.82 -0.48
C LEU A 316 2.98 28.10 -0.03
N SER A 317 2.24 29.22 -0.03
CA SER A 317 2.78 30.54 0.37
C SER A 317 3.27 30.58 1.82
N ASP A 318 2.62 29.84 2.71
CA ASP A 318 3.15 29.42 4.01
C ASP A 318 3.40 27.92 3.91
N PRO A 319 4.68 27.47 3.91
CA PRO A 319 5.01 26.06 3.74
C PRO A 319 4.46 25.19 4.87
N VAL A 320 3.87 24.03 4.51
CA VAL A 320 3.42 23.03 5.46
C VAL A 320 4.19 21.73 5.23
N THR A 321 4.76 21.19 6.30
CA THR A 321 5.31 19.84 6.30
C THR A 321 4.28 18.88 6.86
N HIS A 322 4.01 17.76 6.17
CA HIS A 322 3.16 16.68 6.66
C HIS A 322 4.02 15.46 6.98
N ARG A 323 3.97 15.01 8.25
CA ARG A 323 4.57 13.77 8.73
C ARG A 323 3.48 12.88 9.29
N ARG A 324 3.44 11.60 8.90
CA ARG A 324 2.52 10.60 9.44
C ARG A 324 3.30 9.49 10.10
N ARG A 325 2.96 9.22 11.36
CA ARG A 325 3.46 8.08 12.13
C ARG A 325 2.32 7.11 12.41
N ILE A 326 2.56 5.81 12.22
CA ILE A 326 1.57 4.78 12.47
C ILE A 326 2.18 3.73 13.39
N VAL A 327 1.44 3.39 14.44
CA VAL A 327 1.75 2.28 15.34
C VAL A 327 0.62 1.26 15.23
N LEU A 328 0.91 0.04 14.75
CA LEU A 328 0.02 -1.10 14.91
C LEU A 328 0.36 -1.81 16.21
N VAL A 329 -0.52 -1.81 17.17
CA VAL A 329 -0.45 -2.66 18.36
C VAL A 329 -1.17 -3.97 18.03
N LYS A 330 -0.39 -5.03 17.89
CA LYS A 330 -0.87 -6.33 17.41
C LYS A 330 -1.58 -7.12 18.50
N PRO A 331 -2.76 -7.71 18.25
CA PRO A 331 -3.59 -7.61 17.05
C PRO A 331 -4.75 -6.61 17.23
N THR A 332 -4.56 -5.46 17.86
CA THR A 332 -5.65 -4.70 18.50
C THR A 332 -6.07 -3.46 17.73
N PHE A 333 -5.16 -2.55 17.37
CA PHE A 333 -5.50 -1.27 16.73
C PHE A 333 -4.29 -0.63 16.02
N TRP A 334 -4.60 0.35 15.15
CA TRP A 334 -3.61 1.30 14.64
C TRP A 334 -3.82 2.67 15.30
N LEU A 335 -2.76 3.29 15.79
CA LEU A 335 -2.71 4.71 16.11
C LEU A 335 -2.04 5.43 14.93
N VAL A 336 -2.78 6.31 14.25
CA VAL A 336 -2.28 7.17 13.16
C VAL A 336 -2.13 8.58 13.68
N VAL A 337 -0.94 9.15 13.57
CA VAL A 337 -0.62 10.50 14.04
C VAL A 337 -0.07 11.33 12.89
N ASP A 338 -0.85 12.30 12.45
CA ASP A 338 -0.48 13.29 11.43
C ASP A 338 0.02 14.55 12.11
N GLU A 339 1.29 14.88 11.93
CA GLU A 339 1.93 16.10 12.41
C GLU A 339 2.04 17.08 11.23
N LEU A 340 1.42 18.24 11.39
CA LEU A 340 1.33 19.28 10.38
C LEU A 340 2.02 20.53 10.90
N THR A 341 3.21 20.84 10.37
CA THR A 341 4.04 21.96 10.81
C THR A 341 3.84 23.15 9.86
N ALA A 342 3.38 24.28 10.40
CA ALA A 342 3.08 25.49 9.64
C ALA A 342 3.39 26.75 10.43
N GLY A 343 3.60 27.88 9.73
CA GLY A 343 3.83 29.20 10.31
C GLY A 343 2.55 30.04 10.46
N ALA A 344 1.56 29.81 9.58
CA ALA A 344 0.30 30.56 9.53
C ALA A 344 -0.92 29.65 9.74
N GLN A 345 -2.10 30.21 9.50
CA GLN A 345 -3.37 29.49 9.62
C GLN A 345 -3.65 28.72 8.34
N HIS A 346 -3.99 27.42 8.51
CA HIS A 346 -4.45 26.53 7.44
C HIS A 346 -5.67 25.73 7.86
N GLN A 347 -6.40 25.23 6.87
CA GLN A 347 -7.42 24.20 7.01
C GLN A 347 -6.81 22.86 6.61
N TYR A 348 -7.02 21.86 7.43
CA TYR A 348 -6.58 20.48 7.23
C TYR A 348 -7.79 19.57 7.13
N ASP A 349 -7.92 18.83 6.02
CA ASP A 349 -8.99 17.86 5.81
C ASP A 349 -8.38 16.45 5.76
N GLN A 350 -8.67 15.62 6.76
CA GLN A 350 -8.26 14.23 6.86
C GLN A 350 -9.39 13.33 6.37
N TYR A 351 -9.09 12.42 5.43
CA TYR A 351 -10.08 11.54 4.81
C TYR A 351 -9.87 10.09 5.18
N TRP A 352 -11.02 9.38 5.38
CA TRP A 352 -11.09 7.95 5.58
C TRP A 352 -12.17 7.37 4.68
N HIS A 353 -11.77 6.57 3.67
CA HIS A 353 -12.63 5.98 2.66
C HIS A 353 -12.99 4.57 3.07
N LEU A 354 -14.27 4.28 3.16
CA LEU A 354 -14.82 2.98 3.57
C LEU A 354 -15.31 2.20 2.35
N GLY A 355 -15.40 0.88 2.46
CA GLY A 355 -16.00 0.05 1.42
C GLY A 355 -17.46 0.39 1.17
N PRO A 356 -18.01 0.21 -0.04
CA PRO A 356 -19.38 0.62 -0.40
C PRO A 356 -20.46 -0.12 0.38
N GLN A 357 -20.17 -1.30 0.94
CA GLN A 357 -21.09 -2.08 1.76
C GLN A 357 -21.10 -1.67 3.23
N ALA A 358 -20.24 -0.73 3.63
CA ALA A 358 -20.16 -0.28 5.01
C ALA A 358 -21.45 0.43 5.46
N ARG A 359 -22.02 -0.04 6.56
CA ARG A 359 -23.04 0.70 7.32
C ARG A 359 -22.34 1.58 8.34
N VAL A 360 -22.57 2.87 8.26
CA VAL A 360 -21.80 3.89 8.98
C VAL A 360 -22.66 4.61 10.01
N ASP A 361 -22.26 4.54 11.27
CA ASP A 361 -22.85 5.24 12.41
C ASP A 361 -21.87 6.26 12.99
N GLN A 362 -22.33 7.49 13.19
CA GLN A 362 -21.57 8.54 13.86
C GLN A 362 -21.95 8.62 15.34
N ASN A 363 -20.93 8.65 16.22
CA ASN A 363 -21.10 8.81 17.66
C ASN A 363 -20.96 10.28 18.10
N LYS A 364 -21.42 10.58 19.33
CA LYS A 364 -21.36 11.94 19.90
C LYS A 364 -19.93 12.46 20.12
N ASP A 365 -18.98 11.56 20.29
CA ASP A 365 -17.55 11.85 20.49
C ASP A 365 -16.78 12.00 19.18
N MET A 366 -17.50 12.24 18.07
CA MET A 366 -16.98 12.36 16.71
C MET A 366 -16.39 11.05 16.16
N SER A 367 -16.42 9.93 16.89
CA SER A 367 -16.02 8.65 16.33
C SER A 367 -17.06 8.13 15.34
N VAL A 368 -16.57 7.38 14.35
CA VAL A 368 -17.38 6.77 13.30
C VAL A 368 -17.17 5.26 13.34
N LYS A 369 -18.27 4.52 13.45
CA LYS A 369 -18.29 3.06 13.39
C LYS A 369 -18.80 2.61 12.03
N ALA A 370 -18.02 1.79 11.33
CA ALA A 370 -18.41 1.14 10.09
C ALA A 370 -18.51 -0.37 10.30
N VAL A 371 -19.57 -0.99 9.79
CA VAL A 371 -19.82 -2.44 9.89
C VAL A 371 -20.17 -2.99 8.52
N TYR A 372 -19.56 -4.11 8.16
CA TYR A 372 -19.77 -4.83 6.90
C TYR A 372 -20.69 -6.05 7.09
N ASP A 373 -21.17 -6.63 6.01
CA ASP A 373 -22.16 -7.72 6.05
C ASP A 373 -21.63 -9.01 6.68
N ASN A 374 -20.33 -9.26 6.59
CA ASN A 374 -19.67 -10.39 7.22
C ASN A 374 -19.42 -10.20 8.73
N GLY A 375 -19.84 -9.08 9.33
CA GLY A 375 -19.61 -8.73 10.73
C GLY A 375 -18.26 -8.05 10.99
N ALA A 376 -17.36 -7.96 10.01
CA ALA A 376 -16.16 -7.15 10.15
C ALA A 376 -16.52 -5.67 10.31
N GLY A 377 -15.72 -4.92 11.04
CA GLY A 377 -15.94 -3.49 11.19
C GLY A 377 -14.69 -2.75 11.63
N ILE A 378 -14.79 -1.42 11.59
CA ILE A 378 -13.76 -0.51 12.05
C ILE A 378 -14.38 0.67 12.81
N LEU A 379 -13.77 1.03 13.93
CA LEU A 379 -14.04 2.26 14.64
C LEU A 379 -12.93 3.27 14.29
N VAL A 380 -13.31 4.38 13.67
CA VAL A 380 -12.44 5.53 13.39
C VAL A 380 -12.68 6.57 14.46
N LYS A 381 -11.72 6.76 15.37
CA LYS A 381 -11.88 7.62 16.54
C LYS A 381 -10.81 8.71 16.60
N PRO A 382 -11.18 9.99 16.35
CA PRO A 382 -10.25 11.11 16.54
C PRO A 382 -9.95 11.30 18.04
N LEU A 383 -8.70 11.60 18.37
CA LEU A 383 -8.25 11.74 19.77
C LEU A 383 -8.29 13.18 20.26
N PHE A 384 -8.22 14.15 19.35
CA PHE A 384 -8.35 15.58 19.63
C PHE A 384 -9.57 16.11 18.87
N THR A 385 -10.65 16.38 19.58
CA THR A 385 -11.94 16.78 19.00
C THR A 385 -12.24 18.28 19.08
N ASP A 386 -11.43 19.04 19.83
CA ASP A 386 -11.58 20.49 19.92
C ASP A 386 -11.39 21.12 18.54
N ASP A 387 -12.33 21.99 18.13
CA ASP A 387 -12.35 22.66 16.83
C ASP A 387 -12.31 21.69 15.62
N LEU A 388 -12.74 20.44 15.81
CA LEU A 388 -12.85 19.43 14.76
C LEU A 388 -14.28 19.41 14.21
N ALA A 389 -14.43 19.46 12.89
CA ALA A 389 -15.69 19.21 12.19
C ALA A 389 -15.67 17.83 11.55
N LEU A 390 -16.82 17.17 11.50
CA LEU A 390 -17.00 15.88 10.86
C LEU A 390 -18.05 16.02 9.74
N GLN A 391 -17.70 15.55 8.55
CA GLN A 391 -18.61 15.39 7.42
C GLN A 391 -18.54 13.96 6.89
N GLN A 392 -19.66 13.48 6.37
CA GLN A 392 -19.74 12.21 5.68
C GLN A 392 -20.22 12.45 4.25
N HIS A 393 -19.59 11.76 3.30
CA HIS A 393 -19.91 11.85 1.88
C HIS A 393 -20.24 10.48 1.34
N VAL A 394 -21.25 10.38 0.48
CA VAL A 394 -21.61 9.16 -0.25
C VAL A 394 -22.11 9.58 -1.61
N GLY A 395 -21.39 9.25 -2.68
CA GLY A 395 -21.84 9.48 -4.05
C GLY A 395 -22.04 10.97 -4.44
N GLY A 396 -21.29 11.89 -3.79
CA GLY A 396 -21.33 13.32 -4.10
C GLY A 396 -20.76 13.65 -5.48
N THR A 397 -21.36 14.62 -6.18
CA THR A 397 -20.92 15.03 -7.53
C THR A 397 -20.47 16.50 -7.59
N ASP A 398 -20.76 17.30 -6.58
CA ASP A 398 -20.34 18.68 -6.45
C ASP A 398 -20.23 19.06 -4.94
N PRO A 399 -19.03 18.99 -4.34
CA PRO A 399 -17.81 18.41 -4.90
C PRO A 399 -17.91 16.90 -5.13
N ILE A 400 -17.08 16.36 -6.04
CA ILE A 400 -16.97 14.90 -6.22
C ILE A 400 -16.35 14.34 -4.96
N GLN A 401 -17.05 13.41 -4.27
CA GLN A 401 -16.57 12.73 -3.09
C GLN A 401 -17.41 11.49 -2.75
N GLY A 402 -16.78 10.46 -2.15
CA GLY A 402 -17.49 9.27 -1.69
C GLY A 402 -17.79 8.27 -2.82
N TRP A 403 -16.76 7.88 -3.56
CA TRP A 403 -16.84 6.92 -4.65
C TRP A 403 -15.66 5.93 -4.62
N VAL A 404 -15.91 4.74 -5.16
CA VAL A 404 -14.89 3.71 -5.44
C VAL A 404 -15.12 3.10 -6.81
N SER A 405 -14.07 2.65 -7.46
CA SER A 405 -14.10 1.98 -8.76
C SER A 405 -13.31 0.68 -8.68
N TYR A 406 -14.02 -0.43 -8.70
CA TYR A 406 -13.43 -1.77 -8.76
C TYR A 406 -13.19 -2.25 -10.19
N ASP A 407 -13.78 -1.58 -11.17
CA ASP A 407 -13.67 -1.97 -12.58
C ASP A 407 -13.62 -0.72 -13.48
N TYR A 408 -13.00 -0.87 -14.65
CA TYR A 408 -12.86 0.23 -15.61
C TYR A 408 -14.24 0.76 -16.04
N ALA A 409 -14.42 2.07 -15.94
CA ALA A 409 -15.63 2.79 -16.25
C ALA A 409 -16.87 2.44 -15.37
N VAL A 410 -16.66 1.69 -14.28
CA VAL A 410 -17.68 1.38 -13.29
C VAL A 410 -17.30 1.99 -11.96
N LYS A 411 -18.15 2.83 -11.39
CA LYS A 411 -17.96 3.36 -10.03
C LYS A 411 -19.23 3.20 -9.21
N VAL A 412 -19.04 2.99 -7.92
CA VAL A 412 -20.13 2.86 -6.96
C VAL A 412 -19.98 3.89 -5.83
N PRO A 413 -21.09 4.41 -5.27
CA PRO A 413 -21.01 5.25 -4.09
C PRO A 413 -20.40 4.48 -2.92
N ALA A 414 -19.50 5.12 -2.20
CA ALA A 414 -18.84 4.55 -1.02
C ALA A 414 -18.76 5.62 0.09
N PRO A 415 -18.97 5.26 1.37
CA PRO A 415 -18.90 6.24 2.44
C PRO A 415 -17.46 6.78 2.62
N THR A 416 -17.34 8.07 2.76
CA THR A 416 -16.09 8.76 3.12
C THR A 416 -16.33 9.61 4.34
N VAL A 417 -15.47 9.48 5.35
CA VAL A 417 -15.42 10.29 6.57
C VAL A 417 -14.37 11.37 6.36
N GLN A 418 -14.75 12.63 6.53
CA GLN A 418 -13.85 13.78 6.46
C GLN A 418 -13.84 14.48 7.81
N TYR A 419 -12.66 14.57 8.44
CA TYR A 419 -12.41 15.42 9.60
C TYR A 419 -11.70 16.69 9.16
N THR A 420 -12.29 17.84 9.48
CA THR A 420 -11.76 19.17 9.14
C THR A 420 -11.32 19.91 10.40
N ARG A 421 -10.09 20.39 10.42
CA ARG A 421 -9.55 21.26 11.46
C ARG A 421 -8.93 22.51 10.85
N THR A 422 -9.25 23.67 11.42
CA THR A 422 -8.54 24.92 11.13
C THR A 422 -7.62 25.25 12.31
N ALA A 423 -6.33 25.32 12.04
CA ALA A 423 -5.33 25.63 13.06
C ALA A 423 -4.51 26.87 12.68
N LYS A 424 -4.19 27.72 13.66
CA LYS A 424 -3.46 28.98 13.46
C LYS A 424 -1.96 28.78 13.23
N ARG A 425 -1.45 27.60 13.50
CA ARG A 425 -0.05 27.16 13.37
C ARG A 425 -0.03 25.65 13.24
N SER A 426 1.12 25.04 13.54
CA SER A 426 1.26 23.58 13.61
C SER A 426 0.14 22.92 14.43
N THR A 427 -0.28 21.76 14.01
CA THR A 427 -1.33 20.96 14.66
C THR A 427 -1.08 19.47 14.47
N THR A 428 -1.67 18.67 15.35
CA THR A 428 -1.65 17.22 15.26
C THR A 428 -3.08 16.68 15.12
N LEU A 429 -3.30 15.83 14.12
CA LEU A 429 -4.49 15.01 14.00
C LEU A 429 -4.10 13.57 14.37
N ALA A 430 -4.60 13.08 15.49
CA ALA A 430 -4.37 11.71 15.92
C ALA A 430 -5.68 10.94 15.84
N THR A 431 -5.65 9.79 15.16
CA THR A 431 -6.81 8.94 14.92
C THR A 431 -6.50 7.51 15.33
N LEU A 432 -7.36 6.92 16.15
CA LEU A 432 -7.32 5.52 16.48
C LEU A 432 -8.23 4.75 15.51
N LEU A 433 -7.68 3.73 14.87
CA LEU A 433 -8.38 2.81 13.98
C LEU A 433 -8.48 1.46 14.71
N VAL A 434 -9.68 1.08 15.14
CA VAL A 434 -9.90 -0.16 15.88
C VAL A 434 -10.73 -1.12 15.04
N PRO A 435 -10.10 -2.14 14.45
CA PRO A 435 -10.82 -3.19 13.72
C PRO A 435 -11.53 -4.11 14.74
N PHE A 436 -12.66 -4.66 14.33
CA PHE A 436 -13.41 -5.59 15.16
C PHE A 436 -14.22 -6.60 14.36
N LYS A 437 -14.66 -7.66 15.02
CA LYS A 437 -15.61 -8.64 14.48
C LYS A 437 -16.87 -8.63 15.34
N ASP A 438 -18.03 -8.51 14.68
CA ASP A 438 -19.39 -8.50 15.23
C ASP A 438 -19.70 -7.29 16.12
N GLU A 439 -18.95 -7.03 17.18
CA GLU A 439 -19.16 -5.91 18.09
C GLU A 439 -17.90 -5.06 18.27
N ALA A 440 -18.07 -3.73 18.19
CA ALA A 440 -16.96 -2.82 18.45
C ALA A 440 -16.56 -2.90 19.94
N PRO A 441 -15.27 -3.02 20.27
CA PRO A 441 -14.82 -3.03 21.66
C PRO A 441 -15.00 -1.66 22.30
N ASP A 442 -15.17 -1.66 23.62
CA ASP A 442 -15.07 -0.42 24.40
C ASP A 442 -13.62 0.07 24.39
N VAL A 443 -13.44 1.32 23.98
CA VAL A 443 -12.12 1.94 23.89
C VAL A 443 -12.12 3.28 24.63
N ALA A 444 -11.33 3.35 25.70
CA ALA A 444 -11.04 4.59 26.39
C ALA A 444 -9.68 5.13 25.98
N VAL A 445 -9.60 6.44 25.73
CA VAL A 445 -8.36 7.13 25.34
C VAL A 445 -8.14 8.35 26.21
N LYS A 446 -6.90 8.53 26.68
CA LYS A 446 -6.38 9.77 27.24
C LYS A 446 -5.17 10.20 26.45
N ALA A 447 -5.31 11.26 25.64
CA ALA A 447 -4.19 11.94 25.04
C ALA A 447 -3.62 12.96 26.06
N HIS A 448 -2.48 12.63 26.64
CA HIS A 448 -1.81 13.52 27.61
C HIS A 448 -1.08 14.66 26.91
N SER A 449 -0.64 14.43 25.68
CA SER A 449 -0.04 15.40 24.78
C SER A 449 -0.16 14.89 23.33
N GLU A 450 0.36 15.65 22.37
CA GLU A 450 0.46 15.24 20.96
C GLU A 450 1.42 14.05 20.73
N THR A 451 2.19 13.68 21.75
CA THR A 451 3.20 12.60 21.69
C THR A 451 3.01 11.52 22.75
N GLN A 452 1.99 11.63 23.62
CA GLN A 452 1.74 10.69 24.71
C GLN A 452 0.27 10.27 24.75
N TYR A 453 0.01 9.00 24.56
CA TYR A 453 -1.32 8.41 24.49
C TYR A 453 -1.44 7.24 25.48
N GLU A 454 -2.53 7.19 26.24
CA GLU A 454 -2.95 6.07 27.03
C GLU A 454 -4.26 5.52 26.43
N ILE A 455 -4.23 4.29 25.97
CA ILE A 455 -5.32 3.66 25.25
C ILE A 455 -5.69 2.38 25.99
N THR A 456 -6.93 2.30 26.50
CA THR A 456 -7.47 1.08 27.09
C THR A 456 -8.42 0.45 26.08
N CYS A 457 -8.13 -0.78 25.69
CA CYS A 457 -8.96 -1.58 24.80
C CYS A 457 -9.20 -2.94 25.44
N SER A 458 -10.46 -3.27 25.69
CA SER A 458 -10.83 -4.45 26.51
C SER A 458 -10.13 -4.41 27.89
N ASP A 459 -9.37 -5.43 28.24
CA ASP A 459 -8.71 -5.57 29.55
C ASP A 459 -7.24 -5.09 29.58
N ALA A 460 -6.72 -4.58 28.47
CA ALA A 460 -5.35 -4.11 28.35
C ALA A 460 -5.28 -2.59 28.21
N THR A 461 -4.29 -1.98 28.86
CA THR A 461 -3.96 -0.55 28.69
C THR A 461 -2.59 -0.41 28.05
N PHE A 462 -2.53 0.43 27.04
CA PHE A 462 -1.29 0.73 26.29
C PHE A 462 -0.89 2.17 26.49
N THR A 463 0.38 2.40 26.85
CA THR A 463 0.98 3.72 26.79
C THR A 463 1.86 3.80 25.55
N ILE A 464 1.53 4.71 24.64
CA ILE A 464 2.32 4.98 23.43
C ILE A 464 2.98 6.34 23.56
N LEU A 465 4.30 6.37 23.46
CA LEU A 465 5.12 7.56 23.47
C LEU A 465 5.79 7.70 22.09
N LEU A 466 5.64 8.87 21.49
CA LEU A 466 6.29 9.22 20.23
C LEU A 466 7.45 10.16 20.52
N GLY A 467 8.67 9.69 20.26
CA GLY A 467 9.90 10.45 20.47
C GLY A 467 10.44 11.09 19.20
N ASP A 468 11.59 11.73 19.33
CA ASP A 468 12.34 12.37 18.25
C ASP A 468 13.78 11.85 18.12
N GLY A 469 14.08 10.73 18.76
CA GLY A 469 15.42 10.14 18.80
C GLY A 469 16.36 10.79 19.81
N THR A 470 15.88 11.72 20.62
CA THR A 470 16.64 12.30 21.74
C THR A 470 16.21 11.69 23.07
N LEU A 471 17.10 11.76 24.08
CA LEU A 471 16.79 11.25 25.42
C LEU A 471 15.70 12.12 26.06
N GLN A 472 14.58 11.49 26.41
CA GLN A 472 13.41 12.11 26.99
C GLN A 472 12.96 11.37 28.24
N THR A 473 12.35 12.10 29.16
CA THR A 473 11.63 11.51 30.29
C THR A 473 10.16 11.88 30.17
N ILE A 474 9.31 10.86 29.96
CA ILE A 474 7.86 11.03 29.84
C ILE A 474 7.19 10.08 30.83
N GLY A 475 6.50 10.66 31.83
CA GLY A 475 5.93 9.88 32.92
C GLY A 475 7.00 9.08 33.68
N GLU A 476 6.84 7.76 33.73
CA GLU A 476 7.77 6.85 34.42
C GLU A 476 8.86 6.28 33.49
N PHE A 477 8.87 6.68 32.20
CA PHE A 477 9.82 6.22 31.20
C PHE A 477 10.89 7.26 30.91
N GLU A 478 12.13 6.78 30.75
CA GLU A 478 13.26 7.50 30.16
C GLU A 478 13.70 6.71 28.93
N PHE A 479 13.64 7.32 27.73
CA PHE A 479 14.01 6.64 26.49
C PHE A 479 14.50 7.63 25.42
N ASP A 480 15.24 7.13 24.44
CA ASP A 480 15.84 7.90 23.35
C ASP A 480 15.40 7.45 21.94
N GLY A 481 14.29 6.72 21.86
CA GLY A 481 13.75 6.19 20.61
C GLY A 481 12.79 7.11 19.87
N ASP A 482 12.35 6.64 18.69
CA ASP A 482 11.30 7.28 17.90
C ASP A 482 9.90 6.93 18.41
N MET A 483 9.73 5.75 19.02
CA MET A 483 8.47 5.28 19.59
C MET A 483 8.73 4.29 20.74
N LEU A 484 7.88 4.35 21.76
CA LEU A 484 7.79 3.36 22.84
C LEU A 484 6.33 2.95 23.01
N CYS A 485 6.08 1.65 23.09
CA CYS A 485 4.80 1.06 23.44
C CYS A 485 4.96 0.20 24.71
N ALA A 486 4.21 0.53 25.74
CA ALA A 486 4.15 -0.22 27.00
C ALA A 486 2.74 -0.75 27.21
N GLU A 487 2.62 -2.04 27.50
CA GLU A 487 1.36 -2.74 27.77
C GLU A 487 1.23 -3.04 29.27
N TYR A 488 0.04 -2.78 29.82
CA TYR A 488 -0.29 -3.04 31.21
C TYR A 488 -1.50 -3.97 31.28
N ASP A 489 -1.49 -4.86 32.28
CA ASP A 489 -2.66 -5.69 32.63
C ASP A 489 -3.75 -4.86 33.35
N ALA A 490 -4.88 -5.50 33.66
CA ALA A 490 -6.01 -4.87 34.36
C ALA A 490 -5.64 -4.37 35.77
N GLU A 491 -4.62 -4.94 36.41
CA GLU A 491 -4.09 -4.54 37.71
C GLU A 491 -3.08 -3.39 37.61
N GLY A 492 -2.71 -2.96 36.40
CA GLY A 492 -1.75 -1.86 36.15
C GLY A 492 -0.28 -2.27 36.21
N ASN A 493 0.02 -3.56 36.13
CA ASN A 493 1.39 -4.04 36.05
C ASN A 493 1.89 -3.98 34.59
N LEU A 494 3.15 -3.57 34.40
CA LEU A 494 3.80 -3.59 33.10
C LEU A 494 4.00 -5.04 32.63
N VAL A 495 3.34 -5.42 31.53
CA VAL A 495 3.40 -6.76 30.93
C VAL A 495 4.47 -6.82 29.85
N ASP A 496 4.50 -5.78 29.00
CA ASP A 496 5.46 -5.67 27.90
C ASP A 496 5.89 -4.21 27.70
N CYS A 497 7.12 -4.04 27.19
CA CYS A 497 7.61 -2.74 26.77
C CYS A 497 8.53 -2.91 25.56
N SER A 498 8.16 -2.29 24.47
CA SER A 498 8.86 -2.36 23.21
C SER A 498 9.10 -0.96 22.66
N ALA A 499 10.23 -0.74 21.99
CA ALA A 499 10.59 0.56 21.45
C ALA A 499 11.20 0.45 20.04
N ALA A 500 10.93 1.49 19.22
CA ALA A 500 11.51 1.63 17.88
C ALA A 500 12.70 2.61 17.91
N LYS A 501 13.82 2.23 17.26
CA LYS A 501 15.05 3.02 17.16
C LYS A 501 15.61 3.53 18.51
N ALA A 502 15.35 2.83 19.59
CA ALA A 502 15.86 3.18 20.91
C ALA A 502 17.22 2.51 21.17
N SER A 503 18.08 3.20 21.90
CA SER A 503 19.29 2.62 22.51
C SER A 503 19.17 2.53 24.02
N LEU A 504 18.31 3.35 24.63
CA LEU A 504 18.03 3.35 26.05
C LEU A 504 16.53 3.37 26.32
N VAL A 505 16.09 2.46 27.20
CA VAL A 505 14.75 2.47 27.79
C VAL A 505 14.88 2.16 29.27
N LYS A 506 14.37 3.05 30.14
CA LYS A 506 14.21 2.80 31.56
C LYS A 506 12.76 2.98 31.98
N TYR A 507 12.31 2.19 32.92
CA TYR A 507 11.02 2.30 33.57
C TYR A 507 11.20 2.39 35.09
N LYS A 508 10.67 3.45 35.73
CA LYS A 508 10.84 3.70 37.19
C LYS A 508 12.31 3.64 37.64
N GLY A 509 13.22 4.11 36.78
CA GLY A 509 14.66 4.10 37.03
C GLY A 509 15.36 2.76 36.79
N GLN A 510 14.61 1.69 36.48
CA GLN A 510 15.18 0.39 36.12
C GLN A 510 15.43 0.34 34.61
N THR A 511 16.62 -0.06 34.20
CA THR A 511 17.00 -0.23 32.80
C THR A 511 16.31 -1.48 32.20
N LEU A 512 15.54 -1.28 31.15
CA LEU A 512 14.92 -2.35 30.36
C LEU A 512 15.73 -2.62 29.07
N LEU A 513 16.28 -1.57 28.46
CA LEU A 513 17.15 -1.63 27.31
C LEU A 513 18.32 -0.68 27.52
N ASP A 514 19.54 -1.17 27.31
CA ASP A 514 20.77 -0.38 27.22
C ASP A 514 21.64 -1.04 26.14
N SER A 515 21.65 -0.43 24.96
CA SER A 515 22.34 -0.95 23.79
C SER A 515 23.13 0.15 23.12
N THR A 516 24.38 -0.11 22.78
CA THR A 516 25.23 0.81 22.01
C THR A 516 24.85 0.88 20.53
N VAL A 517 23.92 0.03 20.08
CA VAL A 517 23.48 -0.04 18.67
C VAL A 517 22.05 0.47 18.57
N ARG A 518 21.87 1.66 17.99
CA ARG A 518 20.57 2.07 17.49
C ARG A 518 20.26 1.20 16.25
N TYR A 519 19.16 0.50 16.26
CA TYR A 519 18.70 -0.19 15.05
C TYR A 519 18.43 0.86 13.97
N LYS A 520 19.34 0.96 13.00
CA LYS A 520 19.10 1.70 11.75
C LYS A 520 18.25 0.84 10.85
N ILE A 521 17.38 1.48 10.05
CA ILE A 521 16.88 0.84 8.84
C ILE A 521 18.12 0.59 7.98
N ASP A 522 18.55 -0.65 7.94
CA ASP A 522 19.54 -1.07 6.97
C ASP A 522 18.76 -1.31 5.67
N SER A 523 19.11 -0.55 4.63
CA SER A 523 18.66 -0.80 3.25
C SER A 523 19.02 -2.21 2.76
N SER A 524 19.73 -2.98 3.59
CA SER A 524 20.08 -4.38 3.37
C SER A 524 19.09 -5.40 3.95
N ASN A 525 17.98 -5.00 4.58
CA ASN A 525 16.89 -5.92 4.90
C ASN A 525 16.23 -6.40 3.60
N LYS A 526 17.01 -7.16 2.86
CA LYS A 526 16.53 -8.03 1.78
C LYS A 526 15.53 -8.99 2.40
N MET A 527 14.38 -9.11 1.76
CA MET A 527 13.52 -10.27 1.94
C MET A 527 14.42 -11.52 1.91
N GLN A 528 14.58 -12.18 3.06
CA GLN A 528 15.15 -13.52 3.17
C GLN A 528 14.01 -14.52 3.20
#